data_703f73e9980affd2a2593a3289324036
#
_entry.id   703f73e9980affd2a2593a3289324036
#
_cell.length_a   1.000
_cell.length_b   1.000
_cell.length_c   1.000
_cell.angle_alpha   90.00
_cell.angle_beta   90.00
_cell.angle_gamma   90.00
#
_symmetry.space_group_name_H-M   'P 1'
#
loop_
_entity.id
_entity.type
_entity.pdbx_description
1 polymer ?
#
loop_
_entity_poly.entity_id
_entity_poly.type
_entity_poly.pdbx_seq_one_letter_code
_entity_poly.pdbx_strand_id
1 'polypeptide(L)'
;FPKDTKAITATADKFKINLSVIKSVIKSNKNRSTILLKRTIQLLKGKIRNKKICFLGVTFKANTDDMRDSSSLFMIPALIKKGAKVNYYDPTGPKSEFNKYKNVICSKDIKSAISNSDLIVIHTEWNDFKSINFKSYMKNKKCIIIDMRNIYSPIKMKELNIKYFGVGR
;
A
#
# COMPACT_ATOMS: atom_id res chain seq x y z
N PHE A 1 12.68 1.55 -11.83
CA PHE A 1 13.18 2.22 -13.06
C PHE A 1 12.24 3.28 -13.67
N PRO A 2 11.29 3.94 -12.94
CA PRO A 2 10.41 4.94 -13.57
C PRO A 2 11.17 6.15 -14.12
N LYS A 3 12.29 6.49 -13.48
CA LYS A 3 13.14 7.64 -13.85
C LYS A 3 13.82 7.41 -15.20
N ASP A 4 14.42 6.24 -15.35
CA ASP A 4 15.18 5.87 -16.54
C ASP A 4 14.27 5.68 -17.76
N THR A 5 13.11 5.03 -17.55
CA THR A 5 12.12 4.85 -18.63
C THR A 5 11.54 6.18 -19.11
N LYS A 6 11.31 7.14 -18.22
CA LYS A 6 10.89 8.50 -18.59
C LYS A 6 12.00 9.25 -19.35
N ALA A 7 13.25 9.14 -18.89
CA ALA A 7 14.38 9.80 -19.53
C ALA A 7 14.62 9.30 -20.96
N ILE A 8 14.68 7.97 -21.15
CA ILE A 8 14.88 7.39 -22.48
C ILE A 8 13.74 7.74 -23.44
N THR A 9 12.49 7.77 -22.95
CA THR A 9 11.34 8.15 -23.77
C THR A 9 11.43 9.62 -24.21
N ALA A 10 11.80 10.52 -23.28
CA ALA A 10 11.98 11.92 -23.62
C ALA A 10 13.10 12.15 -24.64
N THR A 11 14.19 11.37 -24.54
CA THR A 11 15.28 11.40 -25.52
C THR A 11 14.82 10.91 -26.89
N ALA A 12 14.14 9.75 -26.92
CA ALA A 12 13.63 9.19 -28.16
C ALA A 12 12.64 10.11 -28.89
N ASP A 13 11.76 10.80 -28.14
CA ASP A 13 10.80 11.76 -28.69
C ASP A 13 11.50 12.95 -29.37
N LYS A 14 12.66 13.42 -28.84
CA LYS A 14 13.49 14.45 -29.48
C LYS A 14 14.01 14.00 -30.86
N PHE A 15 14.34 12.72 -31.00
CA PHE A 15 14.81 12.13 -32.25
C PHE A 15 13.69 11.51 -33.10
N LYS A 16 12.41 11.74 -32.75
CA LYS A 16 11.23 11.20 -33.43
C LYS A 16 11.21 9.66 -33.49
N ILE A 17 11.85 8.99 -32.54
CA ILE A 17 11.88 7.53 -32.42
C ILE A 17 10.71 7.08 -31.54
N ASN A 18 9.89 6.16 -32.05
CA ASN A 18 8.75 5.64 -31.28
C ASN A 18 9.14 4.45 -30.41
N LEU A 19 9.14 4.62 -29.09
CA LEU A 19 9.36 3.58 -28.10
C LEU A 19 8.01 3.06 -27.51
N SER A 20 7.16 2.48 -28.36
CA SER A 20 5.81 2.06 -28.00
C SER A 20 5.77 1.10 -26.80
N VAL A 21 6.67 0.13 -26.73
CA VAL A 21 6.76 -0.83 -25.61
C VAL A 21 7.06 -0.10 -24.30
N ILE A 22 8.07 0.78 -24.28
CA ILE A 22 8.45 1.52 -23.09
C ILE A 22 7.33 2.47 -22.65
N LYS A 23 6.67 3.15 -23.60
CA LYS A 23 5.50 4.00 -23.33
C LYS A 23 4.36 3.18 -22.70
N SER A 24 4.13 1.95 -23.17
CA SER A 24 3.14 1.05 -22.61
C SER A 24 3.48 0.61 -21.19
N VAL A 25 4.75 0.33 -20.90
CA VAL A 25 5.24 0.02 -19.54
C VAL A 25 5.03 1.20 -18.59
N ILE A 26 5.37 2.42 -19.02
CA ILE A 26 5.14 3.64 -18.22
C ILE A 26 3.65 3.80 -17.89
N LYS A 27 2.79 3.64 -18.90
CA LYS A 27 1.32 3.71 -18.74
C LYS A 27 0.81 2.64 -17.76
N SER A 28 1.28 1.40 -17.88
CA SER A 28 0.93 0.30 -16.99
C SER A 28 1.34 0.59 -15.55
N ASN A 29 2.58 1.03 -15.31
CA ASN A 29 3.07 1.40 -13.99
C ASN A 29 2.26 2.55 -13.37
N LYS A 30 1.92 3.57 -14.14
CA LYS A 30 1.07 4.69 -13.66
C LYS A 30 -0.31 4.20 -13.24
N ASN A 31 -0.89 3.24 -13.96
CA ASN A 31 -2.20 2.69 -13.65
C ASN A 31 -2.20 1.73 -12.46
N ARG A 32 -1.05 1.18 -12.07
CA ARG A 32 -0.95 0.17 -11.02
C ARG A 32 -1.52 0.64 -9.68
N SER A 33 -1.22 1.86 -9.26
CA SER A 33 -1.75 2.42 -8.00
C SER A 33 -3.28 2.50 -8.01
N THR A 34 -3.87 2.82 -9.15
CA THR A 34 -5.33 2.85 -9.34
C THR A 34 -5.93 1.44 -9.26
N ILE A 35 -5.27 0.45 -9.84
CA ILE A 35 -5.71 -0.96 -9.79
C ILE A 35 -5.67 -1.47 -8.34
N LEU A 36 -4.58 -1.20 -7.61
CA LEU A 36 -4.42 -1.58 -6.21
C LEU A 36 -5.46 -0.91 -5.32
N LEU A 37 -5.73 0.39 -5.53
CA LEU A 37 -6.79 1.11 -4.83
C LEU A 37 -8.17 0.51 -5.10
N LYS A 38 -8.51 0.24 -6.36
CA LYS A 38 -9.78 -0.40 -6.72
C LYS A 38 -9.95 -1.73 -6.03
N ARG A 39 -8.90 -2.58 -6.04
CA ARG A 39 -8.92 -3.87 -5.35
C ARG A 39 -9.11 -3.72 -3.84
N THR A 40 -8.43 -2.77 -3.21
CA THR A 40 -8.60 -2.44 -1.79
C THR A 40 -10.07 -2.08 -1.46
N ILE A 41 -10.70 -1.27 -2.31
CA ILE A 41 -12.09 -0.88 -2.16
C ILE A 41 -13.04 -2.08 -2.35
N GLN A 42 -12.78 -2.92 -3.34
CA GLN A 42 -13.57 -4.14 -3.61
C GLN A 42 -13.57 -5.12 -2.45
N LEU A 43 -12.42 -5.32 -1.77
CA LEU A 43 -12.31 -6.17 -0.59
C LEU A 43 -13.20 -5.70 0.56
N LEU A 44 -13.46 -4.41 0.67
CA LEU A 44 -14.41 -3.82 1.62
C LEU A 44 -15.84 -3.69 1.03
N LYS A 45 -16.12 -4.36 -0.09
CA LYS A 45 -17.43 -4.34 -0.78
C LYS A 45 -17.92 -2.91 -1.07
N GLY A 46 -17.01 -1.99 -1.39
CA GLY A 46 -17.29 -0.58 -1.62
C GLY A 46 -17.58 0.27 -0.37
N LYS A 47 -17.72 -0.36 0.80
CA LYS A 47 -18.08 0.31 2.07
C LYS A 47 -16.83 0.88 2.73
N ILE A 48 -16.40 2.08 2.34
CA ILE A 48 -15.15 2.72 2.81
C ILE A 48 -15.39 3.69 3.96
N ARG A 49 -16.55 4.36 3.99
CA ARG A 49 -16.87 5.37 4.99
C ARG A 49 -16.74 4.80 6.41
N ASN A 50 -16.02 5.51 7.28
CA ASN A 50 -15.71 5.14 8.67
C ASN A 50 -14.88 3.86 8.84
N LYS A 51 -14.40 3.22 7.76
CA LYS A 51 -13.51 2.07 7.85
C LYS A 51 -12.13 2.48 8.35
N LYS A 52 -11.58 1.68 9.27
CA LYS A 52 -10.23 1.83 9.79
C LYS A 52 -9.28 1.00 8.91
N ILE A 53 -8.44 1.68 8.15
CA ILE A 53 -7.50 1.05 7.23
C ILE A 53 -6.09 1.31 7.74
N CYS A 54 -5.33 0.23 7.96
CA CYS A 54 -3.93 0.32 8.36
C CYS A 54 -3.02 0.11 7.16
N PHE A 55 -2.01 0.95 7.00
CA PHE A 55 -0.90 0.71 6.07
C PHE A 55 0.34 0.28 6.87
N LEU A 56 0.89 -0.87 6.53
CA LEU A 56 2.19 -1.32 6.99
C LEU A 56 3.23 -0.95 5.94
N GLY A 57 4.06 0.04 6.28
CA GLY A 57 4.94 0.73 5.36
C GLY A 57 4.21 1.71 4.44
N VAL A 58 4.81 2.85 4.18
CA VAL A 58 4.27 3.87 3.29
C VAL A 58 5.32 4.41 2.32
N THR A 59 6.58 4.06 2.50
CA THR A 59 7.70 4.43 1.63
C THR A 59 7.66 3.73 0.28
N PHE A 60 8.45 4.20 -0.68
CA PHE A 60 8.55 3.61 -2.02
C PHE A 60 9.02 2.15 -2.00
N LYS A 61 10.00 1.84 -1.14
CA LYS A 61 10.56 0.49 -0.89
C LYS A 61 11.05 0.38 0.55
N ALA A 62 11.37 -0.82 1.01
CA ALA A 62 12.01 -1.04 2.31
C ALA A 62 13.42 -0.41 2.37
N ASN A 63 13.92 -0.22 3.58
CA ASN A 63 15.25 0.31 3.90
C ASN A 63 15.51 1.71 3.35
N THR A 64 14.47 2.55 3.27
CA THR A 64 14.57 3.97 2.92
C THR A 64 13.39 4.73 3.50
N ASP A 65 13.57 6.02 3.71
CA ASP A 65 12.52 6.98 4.07
C ASP A 65 11.91 7.68 2.84
N ASP A 66 12.35 7.31 1.63
CA ASP A 66 11.96 7.94 0.37
C ASP A 66 10.48 7.71 0.06
N MET A 67 9.73 8.80 0.01
CA MET A 67 8.31 8.81 -0.32
C MET A 67 8.04 9.07 -1.81
N ARG A 68 9.05 9.47 -2.59
CA ARG A 68 8.90 9.80 -4.01
C ARG A 68 8.40 8.58 -4.80
N ASP A 69 7.40 8.78 -5.64
CA ASP A 69 6.74 7.72 -6.42
C ASP A 69 6.09 6.59 -5.57
N SER A 70 5.99 6.75 -4.24
CA SER A 70 5.24 5.79 -3.42
C SER A 70 3.75 5.80 -3.77
N SER A 71 3.17 4.63 -4.01
CA SER A 71 1.73 4.50 -4.26
C SER A 71 0.86 4.88 -3.07
N SER A 72 1.42 4.92 -1.86
CA SER A 72 0.74 5.39 -0.65
C SER A 72 0.32 6.86 -0.77
N LEU A 73 1.12 7.69 -1.46
CA LEU A 73 0.81 9.11 -1.72
C LEU A 73 -0.46 9.32 -2.55
N PHE A 74 -0.83 8.32 -3.35
CA PHE A 74 -2.07 8.31 -4.12
C PHE A 74 -3.20 7.60 -3.38
N MET A 75 -2.92 6.43 -2.79
CA MET A 75 -3.95 5.56 -2.21
C MET A 75 -4.54 6.13 -0.93
N ILE A 76 -3.71 6.63 0.00
CA ILE A 76 -4.16 7.14 1.29
C ILE A 76 -5.10 8.33 1.12
N PRO A 77 -4.76 9.39 0.35
CA PRO A 77 -5.69 10.51 0.11
C PRO A 77 -7.01 10.07 -0.55
N ALA A 78 -6.93 9.12 -1.51
CA ALA A 78 -8.12 8.63 -2.20
C ALA A 78 -9.07 7.86 -1.24
N LEU A 79 -8.54 7.10 -0.29
CA LEU A 79 -9.33 6.40 0.75
C LEU A 79 -9.94 7.39 1.73
N ILE A 80 -9.19 8.42 2.15
CA ILE A 80 -9.68 9.49 3.02
C ILE A 80 -10.82 10.27 2.36
N LYS A 81 -10.68 10.61 1.07
CA LYS A 81 -11.75 11.28 0.30
C LYS A 81 -13.05 10.46 0.29
N LYS A 82 -12.95 9.13 0.42
CA LYS A 82 -14.10 8.21 0.55
C LYS A 82 -14.57 8.01 1.99
N GLY A 83 -14.01 8.74 2.94
CA GLY A 83 -14.40 8.73 4.36
C GLY A 83 -13.73 7.65 5.21
N ALA A 84 -12.63 7.06 4.77
CA ALA A 84 -11.82 6.17 5.60
C ALA A 84 -11.11 6.93 6.73
N LYS A 85 -10.79 6.20 7.81
CA LYS A 85 -9.80 6.58 8.82
C LYS A 85 -8.55 5.74 8.56
N VAL A 86 -7.41 6.38 8.34
CA VAL A 86 -6.18 5.67 8.00
C VAL A 86 -5.19 5.80 9.14
N ASN A 87 -4.63 4.70 9.58
CA ASN A 87 -3.38 4.70 10.34
C ASN A 87 -2.30 4.00 9.53
N TYR A 88 -1.07 4.35 9.81
CA TYR A 88 0.07 3.66 9.25
C TYR A 88 1.16 3.47 10.29
N TYR A 89 1.98 2.48 10.07
CA TYR A 89 3.27 2.32 10.74
C TYR A 89 4.33 2.18 9.69
N ASP A 90 5.40 2.94 9.83
CA ASP A 90 6.60 2.83 9.01
C ASP A 90 7.82 2.86 9.91
N PRO A 91 8.80 1.95 9.77
CA PRO A 91 10.01 1.93 10.61
C PRO A 91 10.79 3.24 10.58
N THR A 92 10.66 4.03 9.51
CA THR A 92 11.31 5.34 9.37
C THR A 92 10.49 6.50 9.95
N GLY A 93 9.40 6.18 10.68
CA GLY A 93 8.61 7.16 11.44
C GLY A 93 7.60 7.96 10.64
N PRO A 94 7.13 9.08 11.20
CA PRO A 94 6.10 9.91 10.59
C PRO A 94 6.54 10.50 9.25
N LYS A 95 5.55 10.71 8.34
CA LYS A 95 5.78 11.28 7.01
C LYS A 95 5.06 12.62 6.89
N SER A 96 5.83 13.68 6.58
CA SER A 96 5.32 15.05 6.44
C SER A 96 4.23 15.18 5.38
N GLU A 97 4.28 14.35 4.34
CA GLU A 97 3.30 14.29 3.24
C GLU A 97 1.87 14.02 3.73
N PHE A 98 1.74 13.40 4.89
CA PHE A 98 0.44 13.06 5.47
C PHE A 98 -0.05 14.04 6.55
N ASN A 99 0.78 14.97 7.02
CA ASN A 99 0.43 15.90 8.10
C ASN A 99 -0.82 16.76 7.82
N LYS A 100 -1.10 17.04 6.55
CA LYS A 100 -2.29 17.80 6.13
C LYS A 100 -3.61 17.03 6.27
N TYR A 101 -3.58 15.73 6.54
CA TYR A 101 -4.78 14.90 6.64
C TYR A 101 -5.11 14.56 8.08
N LYS A 102 -6.12 15.20 8.69
CA LYS A 102 -6.56 14.96 10.08
C LYS A 102 -6.94 13.50 10.36
N ASN A 103 -7.34 12.75 9.33
CA ASN A 103 -7.77 11.35 9.44
C ASN A 103 -6.65 10.35 9.12
N VAL A 104 -5.38 10.79 9.09
CA VAL A 104 -4.19 9.94 8.93
C VAL A 104 -3.35 10.05 10.20
N ILE A 105 -3.06 8.92 10.82
CA ILE A 105 -2.31 8.85 12.06
C ILE A 105 -1.12 7.91 11.87
N CYS A 106 0.08 8.37 12.20
CA CYS A 106 1.24 7.50 12.36
C CYS A 106 1.16 6.80 13.72
N SER A 107 1.13 5.48 13.70
CA SER A 107 1.11 4.67 14.93
C SER A 107 2.51 4.48 15.48
N LYS A 108 2.65 4.40 16.80
CA LYS A 108 3.95 4.22 17.47
C LYS A 108 4.57 2.83 17.26
N ASP A 109 3.76 1.83 17.01
CA ASP A 109 4.17 0.44 16.84
C ASP A 109 3.18 -0.33 15.94
N ILE A 110 3.59 -1.50 15.47
CA ILE A 110 2.79 -2.37 14.59
C ILE A 110 1.49 -2.81 15.28
N LYS A 111 1.55 -3.18 16.56
CA LYS A 111 0.39 -3.68 17.31
C LYS A 111 -0.70 -2.61 17.40
N SER A 112 -0.35 -1.38 17.74
CA SER A 112 -1.30 -0.27 17.79
C SER A 112 -1.87 0.06 16.40
N ALA A 113 -1.04 -0.03 15.34
CA ALA A 113 -1.46 0.22 13.98
C ALA A 113 -2.56 -0.73 13.52
N ILE A 114 -2.42 -2.04 13.77
CA ILE A 114 -3.31 -3.07 13.21
C ILE A 114 -4.49 -3.44 14.10
N SER A 115 -4.42 -3.14 15.41
CA SER A 115 -5.30 -3.70 16.44
C SER A 115 -6.80 -3.65 16.12
N ASN A 116 -7.31 -2.51 15.70
CA ASN A 116 -8.73 -2.28 15.43
C ASN A 116 -9.04 -2.02 13.95
N SER A 117 -8.18 -2.51 13.05
CA SER A 117 -8.33 -2.28 11.62
C SER A 117 -9.42 -3.16 11.01
N ASP A 118 -10.16 -2.61 10.05
CA ASP A 118 -11.07 -3.36 9.18
C ASP A 118 -10.29 -3.99 8.00
N LEU A 119 -9.21 -3.32 7.58
CA LEU A 119 -8.33 -3.77 6.52
C LEU A 119 -6.90 -3.35 6.82
N ILE A 120 -5.97 -4.27 6.60
CA ILE A 120 -4.53 -4.05 6.68
C ILE A 120 -3.96 -4.15 5.27
N VAL A 121 -3.20 -3.14 4.87
CA VAL A 121 -2.48 -3.07 3.60
C VAL A 121 -0.99 -3.25 3.90
N ILE A 122 -0.39 -4.35 3.48
CA ILE A 122 1.07 -4.51 3.48
C ILE A 122 1.58 -3.85 2.22
N HIS A 123 2.04 -2.60 2.38
CA HIS A 123 2.39 -1.75 1.25
C HIS A 123 3.88 -1.80 0.91
N THR A 124 4.73 -1.92 1.94
CA THR A 124 6.19 -1.97 1.79
C THR A 124 6.74 -3.22 2.49
N GLU A 125 7.74 -3.86 1.89
CA GLU A 125 8.29 -5.16 2.31
C GLU A 125 9.38 -5.05 3.40
N TRP A 126 9.12 -4.32 4.46
CA TRP A 126 10.03 -4.24 5.60
C TRP A 126 10.20 -5.59 6.29
N ASN A 127 11.42 -5.91 6.75
CA ASN A 127 11.69 -7.15 7.47
C ASN A 127 10.87 -7.26 8.76
N ASP A 128 10.64 -6.16 9.45
CA ASP A 128 9.82 -6.05 10.66
C ASP A 128 8.40 -6.62 10.47
N PHE A 129 7.90 -6.58 9.23
CA PHE A 129 6.56 -7.08 8.95
C PHE A 129 6.48 -8.59 8.72
N LYS A 130 7.61 -9.27 8.49
CA LYS A 130 7.63 -10.73 8.20
C LYS A 130 7.29 -11.61 9.40
N SER A 131 7.43 -11.08 10.63
CA SER A 131 7.25 -11.80 11.89
C SER A 131 6.03 -11.34 12.70
N ILE A 132 5.06 -10.65 12.10
CA ILE A 132 3.90 -10.14 12.82
C ILE A 132 3.01 -11.27 13.32
N ASN A 133 2.73 -11.29 14.62
CA ASN A 133 1.72 -12.17 15.20
C ASN A 133 0.32 -11.55 15.05
N PHE A 134 -0.26 -11.71 13.86
CA PHE A 134 -1.59 -11.17 13.56
C PHE A 134 -2.67 -11.68 14.50
N LYS A 135 -2.64 -12.97 14.90
CA LYS A 135 -3.63 -13.53 15.83
C LYS A 135 -3.68 -12.81 17.15
N SER A 136 -2.50 -12.45 17.70
CA SER A 136 -2.37 -11.75 18.97
C SER A 136 -2.71 -10.27 18.86
N TYR A 137 -2.35 -9.62 17.73
CA TYR A 137 -2.44 -8.17 17.59
C TYR A 137 -3.80 -7.70 17.05
N MET A 138 -4.47 -8.49 16.20
CA MET A 138 -5.77 -8.14 15.62
C MET A 138 -6.92 -8.41 16.59
N LYS A 139 -7.56 -7.35 17.09
CA LYS A 139 -8.81 -7.46 17.88
C LYS A 139 -10.02 -7.72 16.98
N ASN A 140 -10.03 -7.13 15.78
CA ASN A 140 -11.09 -7.36 14.81
C ASN A 140 -10.86 -8.67 14.03
N LYS A 141 -11.54 -9.73 14.40
CA LYS A 141 -11.44 -11.04 13.73
C LYS A 141 -11.98 -11.08 12.30
N LYS A 142 -12.72 -10.04 11.87
CA LYS A 142 -13.19 -9.88 10.48
C LYS A 142 -12.26 -9.05 9.62
N CYS A 143 -11.12 -8.60 10.17
CA CYS A 143 -10.12 -7.82 9.44
C CYS A 143 -9.61 -8.59 8.22
N ILE A 144 -9.42 -7.86 7.14
CA ILE A 144 -8.89 -8.39 5.88
C ILE A 144 -7.45 -7.89 5.73
N ILE A 145 -6.57 -8.75 5.23
CA ILE A 145 -5.21 -8.36 4.87
C ILE A 145 -5.08 -8.38 3.35
N ILE A 146 -4.65 -7.28 2.76
CA ILE A 146 -4.16 -7.21 1.39
C ILE A 146 -2.64 -7.02 1.41
N ASP A 147 -1.94 -7.99 0.85
CA ASP A 147 -0.48 -7.98 0.77
C ASP A 147 -0.04 -7.60 -0.64
N MET A 148 0.41 -6.36 -0.80
CA MET A 148 0.84 -5.82 -2.08
C MET A 148 2.27 -6.22 -2.45
N ARG A 149 2.97 -6.90 -1.54
CA ARG A 149 4.36 -7.34 -1.68
C ARG A 149 4.52 -8.85 -1.65
N ASN A 150 3.44 -9.59 -1.35
CA ASN A 150 3.43 -11.06 -1.29
C ASN A 150 4.49 -11.62 -0.31
N ILE A 151 4.68 -10.95 0.83
CA ILE A 151 5.67 -11.36 1.84
C ILE A 151 5.20 -12.54 2.70
N TYR A 152 3.90 -12.86 2.68
CA TYR A 152 3.34 -13.99 3.42
C TYR A 152 2.86 -15.13 2.52
N SER A 153 2.92 -16.34 3.05
CA SER A 153 2.34 -17.53 2.42
C SER A 153 0.82 -17.54 2.57
N PRO A 154 0.05 -17.62 1.46
CA PRO A 154 -1.41 -17.75 1.54
C PRO A 154 -1.86 -18.98 2.33
N ILE A 155 -1.12 -20.11 2.25
CA ILE A 155 -1.42 -21.34 2.96
C ILE A 155 -1.34 -21.10 4.47
N LYS A 156 -0.22 -20.53 4.96
CA LYS A 156 -0.05 -20.20 6.38
C LYS A 156 -1.10 -19.21 6.88
N MET A 157 -1.48 -18.23 6.08
CA MET A 157 -2.52 -17.27 6.46
C MET A 157 -3.91 -17.92 6.55
N LYS A 158 -4.21 -18.89 5.69
CA LYS A 158 -5.43 -19.69 5.75
C LYS A 158 -5.47 -20.58 7.01
N GLU A 159 -4.38 -21.25 7.35
CA GLU A 159 -4.23 -22.03 8.61
C GLU A 159 -4.46 -21.16 9.86
N LEU A 160 -4.10 -19.90 9.80
CA LEU A 160 -4.36 -18.93 10.86
C LEU A 160 -5.80 -18.38 10.86
N ASN A 161 -6.68 -18.82 9.94
CA ASN A 161 -8.02 -18.29 9.71
C ASN A 161 -8.05 -16.78 9.43
N ILE A 162 -7.04 -16.26 8.73
CA ILE A 162 -6.93 -14.84 8.35
C ILE A 162 -7.39 -14.67 6.90
N LYS A 163 -8.31 -13.74 6.67
CA LYS A 163 -8.71 -13.34 5.31
C LYS A 163 -7.57 -12.57 4.64
N TYR A 164 -6.82 -13.27 3.81
CA TYR A 164 -5.62 -12.76 3.17
C TYR A 164 -5.75 -12.77 1.64
N PHE A 165 -5.25 -11.70 1.01
CA PHE A 165 -5.23 -11.52 -0.44
C PHE A 165 -3.87 -10.99 -0.87
N GLY A 166 -3.16 -11.74 -1.66
CA GLY A 166 -1.93 -11.29 -2.33
C GLY A 166 -2.22 -10.61 -3.67
N VAL A 167 -1.19 -10.08 -4.32
CA VAL A 167 -1.28 -9.53 -5.68
C VAL A 167 -0.93 -10.62 -6.68
N GLY A 168 -1.80 -10.81 -7.69
CA GLY A 168 -1.61 -11.85 -8.72
C GLY A 168 -2.00 -13.25 -8.28
N ARG A 169 -2.58 -13.40 -7.11
CA ARG A 169 -3.00 -14.70 -6.53
C ARG A 169 -4.11 -14.53 -5.51
#